data_b0c431c342f17ff3a8e97dfe1739a0d4
#
_entry.id   b0c431c342f17ff3a8e97dfe1739a0d4
#
_cell.length_a   1.000
_cell.length_b   1.000
_cell.length_c   1.000
_cell.angle_alpha   90.00
_cell.angle_beta   90.00
_cell.angle_gamma   90.00
#
_symmetry.space_group_name_H-M   'P 1'
#
loop_
_entity.id
_entity.type
_entity.pdbx_description
1 polymer ?
#
loop_
_entity_poly.entity_id
_entity_poly.type
_entity_poly.pdbx_seq_one_letter_code
_entity_poly.pdbx_strand_id
1 'polypeptide(L)'
;MSTIQRLSLSTDVPTNIEVWQLTLNLQMPVSHLDFCLLNESERNRALRFRAHEDQVRSIVTRAALRRLLAQKIMRQPEKLNFVTNEYGKPSLQSDTDIQFNVSHAGCFALLAFSTGGSIGVDIESCNRQIDINGLGKYVFTALERKAKIKTTTDF
;
A
#
# COMPACT_ATOMS: atom_id res chain seq x y z
N MET A 1 -2.49 15.21 11.87
CA MET A 1 -2.87 14.98 10.47
C MET A 1 -1.99 13.90 9.90
N SER A 2 -2.49 13.11 8.96
CA SER A 2 -1.64 12.22 8.16
C SER A 2 -0.86 13.06 7.15
N THR A 3 0.38 12.66 6.84
CA THR A 3 1.24 13.36 5.88
C THR A 3 1.57 12.47 4.70
N ILE A 4 1.84 13.07 3.56
CA ILE A 4 2.24 12.38 2.33
C ILE A 4 3.47 13.05 1.74
N GLN A 5 4.43 12.26 1.30
CA GLN A 5 5.64 12.75 0.64
C GLN A 5 6.05 11.80 -0.49
N ARG A 6 6.59 12.38 -1.57
CA ARG A 6 7.23 11.60 -2.63
C ARG A 6 8.63 11.20 -2.17
N LEU A 7 8.98 9.92 -2.34
CA LEU A 7 10.31 9.43 -2.01
C LEU A 7 11.30 9.71 -3.15
N SER A 8 12.52 10.08 -2.77
CA SER A 8 13.64 10.12 -3.70
C SER A 8 14.12 8.69 -3.94
N LEU A 9 14.08 8.25 -5.18
CA LEU A 9 14.52 6.91 -5.58
C LEU A 9 15.97 6.97 -6.07
N SER A 10 16.68 5.83 -6.00
CA SER A 10 18.01 5.70 -6.61
C SER A 10 17.96 5.99 -8.10
N THR A 11 19.09 6.46 -8.66
CA THR A 11 19.25 6.70 -10.10
C THR A 11 19.11 5.45 -10.95
N ASP A 12 19.23 4.26 -10.34
CA ASP A 12 19.07 2.97 -11.02
C ASP A 12 17.60 2.60 -11.24
N VAL A 13 16.66 3.31 -10.55
CA VAL A 13 15.23 3.10 -10.73
C VAL A 13 14.75 3.84 -11.98
N PRO A 14 13.98 3.22 -12.87
CA PRO A 14 13.43 3.86 -14.05
C PRO A 14 12.66 5.14 -13.71
N THR A 15 12.81 6.18 -14.52
CA THR A 15 12.22 7.52 -14.28
C THR A 15 10.69 7.55 -14.35
N ASN A 16 10.08 6.53 -14.94
CA ASN A 16 8.63 6.35 -15.02
C ASN A 16 8.02 5.72 -13.75
N ILE A 17 8.83 5.49 -12.70
CA ILE A 17 8.40 4.99 -11.42
C ILE A 17 8.37 6.11 -10.39
N GLU A 18 7.29 6.17 -9.64
CA GLU A 18 7.14 7.06 -8.49
C GLU A 18 6.69 6.27 -7.27
N VAL A 19 7.25 6.60 -6.12
CA VAL A 19 6.82 6.04 -4.84
C VAL A 19 6.49 7.18 -3.88
N TRP A 20 5.33 7.07 -3.24
CA TRP A 20 4.85 7.99 -2.23
C TRP A 20 4.71 7.27 -0.90
N GLN A 21 5.17 7.91 0.16
CA GLN A 21 5.01 7.43 1.53
C GLN A 21 3.94 8.26 2.23
N LEU A 22 3.01 7.56 2.89
CA LEU A 22 2.09 8.13 3.85
C LEU A 22 2.57 7.81 5.25
N THR A 23 2.54 8.83 6.13
CA THR A 23 2.57 8.62 7.58
C THR A 23 1.15 8.85 8.10
N LEU A 24 0.56 7.83 8.68
CA LEU A 24 -0.85 7.79 9.06
C LEU A 24 -1.03 8.18 10.53
N ASN A 25 -1.93 9.10 10.79
CA ASN A 25 -2.44 9.31 12.15
C ASN A 25 -3.64 8.37 12.38
N LEU A 26 -3.37 7.21 12.98
CA LEU A 26 -4.37 6.14 13.17
C LEU A 26 -5.44 6.48 14.21
N GLN A 27 -5.29 7.57 14.96
CA GLN A 27 -6.26 8.06 15.94
C GLN A 27 -7.29 9.03 15.33
N MET A 28 -7.25 9.26 14.00
CA MET A 28 -8.23 10.12 13.34
C MET A 28 -9.64 9.51 13.39
N PRO A 29 -10.68 10.37 13.50
CA PRO A 29 -12.06 9.89 13.36
C PRO A 29 -12.33 9.28 11.97
N VAL A 30 -13.10 8.22 11.93
CA VAL A 30 -13.52 7.56 10.66
C VAL A 30 -14.37 8.51 9.78
N SER A 31 -15.06 9.48 10.38
CA SER A 31 -15.87 10.50 9.69
C SER A 31 -15.06 11.63 9.04
N HIS A 32 -13.74 11.50 8.95
CA HIS A 32 -12.87 12.50 8.34
C HIS A 32 -13.20 12.70 6.85
N LEU A 33 -12.82 13.88 6.30
CA LEU A 33 -13.03 14.25 4.88
C LEU A 33 -12.53 13.20 3.88
N ASP A 34 -11.51 12.41 4.25
CA ASP A 34 -11.02 11.32 3.42
C ASP A 34 -12.08 10.24 3.15
N PHE A 35 -12.99 10.00 4.11
CA PHE A 35 -14.10 9.07 3.95
C PHE A 35 -15.06 9.49 2.83
N CYS A 36 -15.25 10.78 2.63
CA CYS A 36 -16.14 11.32 1.59
C CYS A 36 -15.65 11.01 0.17
N LEU A 37 -14.33 10.83 -0.02
CA LEU A 37 -13.73 10.51 -1.32
C LEU A 37 -13.94 9.05 -1.75
N LEU A 38 -14.26 8.15 -0.83
CA LEU A 38 -14.43 6.74 -1.12
C LEU A 38 -15.84 6.51 -1.70
N ASN A 39 -15.93 5.55 -2.61
CA ASN A 39 -17.23 5.04 -3.04
C ASN A 39 -17.86 4.13 -1.96
N GLU A 40 -19.10 3.74 -2.14
CA GLU A 40 -19.84 2.94 -1.16
C GLU A 40 -19.19 1.58 -0.88
N SER A 41 -18.72 0.89 -1.90
CA SER A 41 -18.04 -0.41 -1.76
C SER A 41 -16.76 -0.30 -0.94
N GLU A 42 -15.96 0.74 -1.17
CA GLU A 42 -14.73 1.00 -0.42
C GLU A 42 -15.01 1.37 1.03
N ARG A 43 -16.05 2.20 1.28
CA ARG A 43 -16.51 2.53 2.65
C ARG A 43 -16.94 1.28 3.40
N ASN A 44 -17.78 0.47 2.78
CA ASN A 44 -18.27 -0.78 3.37
C ASN A 44 -17.13 -1.75 3.67
N ARG A 45 -16.14 -1.86 2.77
CA ARG A 45 -14.94 -2.67 3.00
C ARG A 45 -14.12 -2.15 4.18
N ALA A 46 -13.89 -0.84 4.26
CA ALA A 46 -13.13 -0.24 5.35
C ALA A 46 -13.82 -0.43 6.71
N LEU A 47 -15.14 -0.30 6.77
CA LEU A 47 -15.91 -0.47 8.00
C LEU A 47 -16.03 -1.93 8.48
N ARG A 48 -15.68 -2.92 7.66
CA ARG A 48 -15.61 -4.34 8.09
C ARG A 48 -14.42 -4.66 8.99
N PHE A 49 -13.39 -3.84 8.99
CA PHE A 49 -12.29 -4.02 9.92
C PHE A 49 -12.75 -3.81 11.36
N ARG A 50 -12.33 -4.69 12.26
CA ARG A 50 -12.73 -4.63 13.68
C ARG A 50 -11.98 -3.54 14.43
N ALA A 51 -10.68 -3.36 14.14
CA ALA A 51 -9.86 -2.37 14.78
C ALA A 51 -10.04 -1.01 14.11
N HIS A 52 -10.22 0.05 14.91
CA HIS A 52 -10.32 1.42 14.44
C HIS A 52 -9.13 1.83 13.58
N GLU A 53 -7.92 1.45 14.00
CA GLU A 53 -6.69 1.76 13.29
C GLU A 53 -6.67 1.17 11.87
N ASP A 54 -7.21 -0.04 11.68
CA ASP A 54 -7.30 -0.67 10.36
C ASP A 54 -8.34 0.02 9.48
N GLN A 55 -9.45 0.50 10.07
CA GLN A 55 -10.43 1.32 9.37
C GLN A 55 -9.80 2.61 8.88
N VAL A 56 -9.14 3.35 9.77
CA VAL A 56 -8.45 4.62 9.43
C VAL A 56 -7.38 4.38 8.38
N ARG A 57 -6.54 3.36 8.56
CA ARG A 57 -5.50 2.98 7.59
C ARG A 57 -6.09 2.73 6.20
N SER A 58 -7.14 1.94 6.13
CA SER A 58 -7.83 1.63 4.87
C SER A 58 -8.40 2.89 4.20
N ILE A 59 -9.08 3.74 4.96
CA ILE A 59 -9.73 4.97 4.46
C ILE A 59 -8.68 5.96 3.95
N VAL A 60 -7.71 6.31 4.78
CA VAL A 60 -6.72 7.35 4.46
C VAL A 60 -5.84 6.92 3.29
N THR A 61 -5.41 5.66 3.26
CA THR A 61 -4.61 5.13 2.15
C THR A 61 -5.39 5.13 0.85
N ARG A 62 -6.67 4.72 0.87
CA ARG A 62 -7.53 4.73 -0.32
C ARG A 62 -7.81 6.15 -0.81
N ALA A 63 -8.07 7.09 0.09
CA ALA A 63 -8.27 8.49 -0.26
C ALA A 63 -7.02 9.12 -0.89
N ALA A 64 -5.84 8.84 -0.33
CA ALA A 64 -4.56 9.30 -0.88
C ALA A 64 -4.32 8.72 -2.29
N LEU A 65 -4.57 7.42 -2.49
CA LEU A 65 -4.48 6.77 -3.80
C LEU A 65 -5.39 7.47 -4.83
N ARG A 66 -6.64 7.75 -4.45
CA ARG A 66 -7.60 8.45 -5.32
C ARG A 66 -7.10 9.85 -5.70
N ARG A 67 -6.59 10.63 -4.74
CA ARG A 67 -6.05 11.98 -5.02
C ARG A 67 -4.86 11.92 -5.97
N LEU A 68 -3.89 11.05 -5.72
CA LEU A 68 -2.70 10.94 -6.57
C LEU A 68 -3.04 10.47 -7.99
N LEU A 69 -3.89 9.45 -8.14
CA LEU A 69 -4.34 8.99 -9.45
C LEU A 69 -5.14 10.07 -10.18
N ALA A 70 -6.05 10.75 -9.48
CA ALA A 70 -6.87 11.83 -10.03
C ALA A 70 -6.01 12.98 -10.61
N GLN A 71 -4.94 13.36 -9.91
CA GLN A 71 -3.98 14.34 -10.41
C GLN A 71 -3.28 13.86 -11.68
N LYS A 72 -2.87 12.59 -11.72
CA LYS A 72 -2.14 12.01 -12.88
C LYS A 72 -2.99 11.93 -14.13
N ILE A 73 -4.30 11.69 -14.01
CA ILE A 73 -5.22 11.55 -15.14
C ILE A 73 -6.19 12.72 -15.31
N MET A 74 -5.97 13.81 -14.57
CA MET A 74 -6.78 15.04 -14.58
C MET A 74 -8.29 14.78 -14.43
N ARG A 75 -8.65 13.96 -13.42
CA ARG A 75 -10.04 13.63 -13.07
C ARG A 75 -10.33 13.95 -11.60
N GLN A 76 -11.61 13.95 -11.24
CA GLN A 76 -12.03 14.11 -9.85
C GLN A 76 -11.79 12.79 -9.08
N PRO A 77 -11.23 12.83 -7.86
CA PRO A 77 -10.92 11.62 -7.08
C PRO A 77 -12.14 10.72 -6.84
N GLU A 78 -13.31 11.31 -6.62
CA GLU A 78 -14.57 10.60 -6.35
C GLU A 78 -15.09 9.82 -7.57
N LYS A 79 -14.71 10.26 -8.78
CA LYS A 79 -15.15 9.67 -10.05
C LYS A 79 -14.26 8.55 -10.55
N LEU A 80 -13.20 8.21 -9.82
CA LEU A 80 -12.35 7.09 -10.18
C LEU A 80 -13.04 5.76 -9.89
N ASN A 81 -13.05 4.87 -10.88
CA ASN A 81 -13.55 3.51 -10.74
C ASN A 81 -12.38 2.54 -10.70
N PHE A 82 -12.42 1.63 -9.73
CA PHE A 82 -11.45 0.56 -9.62
C PHE A 82 -12.10 -0.78 -9.89
N VAL A 83 -11.38 -1.63 -10.59
CA VAL A 83 -11.71 -3.04 -10.77
C VAL A 83 -10.65 -3.88 -10.05
N THR A 84 -11.00 -5.07 -9.67
CA THR A 84 -10.10 -5.98 -8.96
C THR A 84 -9.93 -7.23 -9.81
N ASN A 85 -8.69 -7.66 -10.01
CA ASN A 85 -8.41 -8.91 -10.71
C ASN A 85 -8.71 -10.13 -9.81
N GLU A 86 -8.55 -11.33 -10.36
CA GLU A 86 -8.76 -12.61 -9.66
C GLU A 86 -7.89 -12.78 -8.40
N TYR A 87 -6.72 -12.12 -8.33
CA TYR A 87 -5.80 -12.13 -7.18
C TYR A 87 -6.07 -10.99 -6.18
N GLY A 88 -7.14 -10.21 -6.36
CA GLY A 88 -7.48 -9.11 -5.47
C GLY A 88 -6.69 -7.82 -5.71
N LYS A 89 -5.80 -7.75 -6.71
CA LYS A 89 -5.06 -6.53 -7.04
C LYS A 89 -5.99 -5.52 -7.71
N PRO A 90 -6.14 -4.30 -7.16
CA PRO A 90 -6.93 -3.25 -7.79
C PRO A 90 -6.20 -2.66 -8.99
N SER A 91 -6.96 -2.30 -10.02
CA SER A 91 -6.53 -1.50 -11.17
C SER A 91 -7.54 -0.39 -11.44
N LEU A 92 -7.13 0.65 -12.15
CA LEU A 92 -8.00 1.74 -12.54
C LEU A 92 -8.81 1.33 -13.79
N GLN A 93 -10.12 1.50 -13.74
CA GLN A 93 -10.99 1.30 -14.91
C GLN A 93 -10.95 2.55 -15.79
N SER A 94 -9.90 2.71 -16.60
CA SER A 94 -9.76 3.82 -17.55
C SER A 94 -8.71 3.47 -18.62
N ASP A 95 -8.76 4.19 -19.74
CA ASP A 95 -7.77 4.09 -20.83
C ASP A 95 -6.45 4.80 -20.42
N THR A 96 -5.75 4.23 -19.47
CA THR A 96 -4.46 4.76 -18.99
C THR A 96 -3.48 3.62 -18.76
N ASP A 97 -2.23 3.86 -19.08
CA ASP A 97 -1.12 2.93 -18.84
C ASP A 97 -0.63 2.97 -17.38
N ILE A 98 -1.28 3.75 -16.52
CA ILE A 98 -0.84 3.88 -15.13
C ILE A 98 -1.14 2.60 -14.37
N GLN A 99 -0.08 1.94 -13.94
CA GLN A 99 -0.12 0.83 -13.00
C GLN A 99 0.21 1.35 -11.61
N PHE A 100 -0.36 0.73 -10.60
CA PHE A 100 -0.06 1.07 -9.22
C PHE A 100 -0.08 -0.15 -8.30
N ASN A 101 0.58 0.00 -7.17
CA ASN A 101 0.51 -0.96 -6.07
C ASN A 101 0.55 -0.22 -4.73
N VAL A 102 -0.01 -0.83 -3.70
CA VAL A 102 -0.12 -0.25 -2.36
C VAL A 102 0.25 -1.31 -1.34
N SER A 103 1.15 -0.97 -0.41
CA SER A 103 1.46 -1.75 0.77
C SER A 103 1.42 -0.88 2.02
N HIS A 104 1.15 -1.46 3.18
CA HIS A 104 1.11 -0.73 4.44
C HIS A 104 1.52 -1.61 5.62
N ALA A 105 2.28 -1.02 6.56
CA ALA A 105 2.66 -1.63 7.83
C ALA A 105 2.66 -0.57 8.94
N GLY A 106 2.09 -0.90 10.10
CA GLY A 106 2.00 0.03 11.22
C GLY A 106 1.29 1.33 10.83
N CYS A 107 1.98 2.46 11.06
CA CYS A 107 1.49 3.80 10.70
C CYS A 107 1.98 4.29 9.33
N PHE A 108 2.55 3.44 8.50
CA PHE A 108 3.04 3.80 7.17
C PHE A 108 2.27 3.09 6.07
N ALA A 109 2.16 3.76 4.90
CA ALA A 109 1.76 3.14 3.66
C ALA A 109 2.65 3.63 2.52
N LEU A 110 2.91 2.75 1.55
CA LEU A 110 3.60 3.07 0.31
C LEU A 110 2.61 2.95 -0.86
N LEU A 111 2.64 3.94 -1.74
CA LEU A 111 1.91 3.94 -2.99
C LEU A 111 2.90 4.09 -4.13
N ALA A 112 3.03 3.05 -4.95
CA ALA A 112 3.92 3.05 -6.11
C ALA A 112 3.10 3.18 -7.40
N PHE A 113 3.63 3.95 -8.36
CA PHE A 113 3.03 4.18 -9.68
C PHE A 113 4.06 3.93 -10.78
N SER A 114 3.61 3.39 -11.89
CA SER A 114 4.42 3.18 -13.11
C SER A 114 3.59 3.46 -14.35
N THR A 115 4.23 4.02 -15.39
CA THR A 115 3.63 4.21 -16.72
C THR A 115 4.26 3.28 -17.78
N GLY A 116 5.00 2.27 -17.37
CA GLY A 116 5.71 1.39 -18.31
C GLY A 116 5.57 -0.10 -18.02
N GLY A 117 4.66 -0.48 -17.14
CA GLY A 117 4.45 -1.89 -16.81
C GLY A 117 4.01 -2.12 -15.38
N SER A 118 3.75 -3.37 -15.04
CA SER A 118 3.31 -3.77 -13.71
C SER A 118 4.33 -3.41 -12.65
N ILE A 119 3.84 -2.93 -11.51
CA ILE A 119 4.64 -2.55 -10.36
C ILE A 119 4.16 -3.27 -9.10
N GLY A 120 5.10 -3.60 -8.21
CA GLY A 120 4.86 -4.06 -6.85
C GLY A 120 5.64 -3.20 -5.88
N VAL A 121 5.09 -2.96 -4.70
CA VAL A 121 5.76 -2.32 -3.57
C VAL A 121 5.37 -3.06 -2.30
N ASP A 122 6.30 -3.19 -1.38
CA ASP A 122 6.03 -3.75 -0.07
C ASP A 122 6.71 -2.96 1.03
N ILE A 123 6.12 -3.01 2.22
CA ILE A 123 6.65 -2.44 3.45
C ILE A 123 6.29 -3.36 4.61
N GLU A 124 7.29 -3.71 5.41
CA GLU A 124 7.12 -4.55 6.59
C GLU A 124 7.70 -3.89 7.84
N SER A 125 7.15 -4.25 8.99
CA SER A 125 7.64 -3.77 10.27
C SER A 125 8.80 -4.64 10.75
N CYS A 126 9.97 -4.04 10.94
CA CYS A 126 11.16 -4.72 11.50
C CYS A 126 10.97 -5.14 12.97
N ASN A 127 9.99 -4.58 13.68
CA ASN A 127 9.70 -4.91 15.07
C ASN A 127 8.75 -6.10 15.24
N ARG A 128 8.33 -6.75 14.15
CA ARG A 128 7.47 -7.92 14.22
C ARG A 128 8.25 -9.10 14.78
N GLN A 129 7.81 -9.64 15.90
CA GLN A 129 8.33 -10.92 16.36
C GLN A 129 7.89 -12.02 15.39
N ILE A 130 8.84 -12.53 14.63
CA ILE A 130 8.62 -13.62 13.68
C ILE A 130 9.19 -14.89 14.31
N ASP A 131 8.40 -15.95 14.37
CA ASP A 131 8.94 -17.28 14.66
C ASP A 131 9.76 -17.77 13.44
N ILE A 132 11.04 -17.40 13.45
CA ILE A 132 11.98 -17.74 12.38
C ILE A 132 12.09 -19.26 12.21
N ASN A 133 12.04 -20.02 13.30
CA ASN A 133 12.16 -21.48 13.26
C ASN A 133 10.92 -22.13 12.62
N GLY A 134 9.73 -21.65 12.95
CA GLY A 134 8.48 -22.11 12.37
C GLY A 134 8.37 -21.72 10.90
N LEU A 135 8.61 -20.46 10.58
CA LEU A 135 8.50 -19.92 9.22
C LEU A 135 9.59 -20.48 8.29
N GLY A 136 10.81 -20.62 8.81
CA GLY A 136 11.97 -21.11 8.03
C GLY A 136 11.80 -22.50 7.44
N LYS A 137 10.92 -23.33 8.02
CA LYS A 137 10.59 -24.63 7.44
C LYS A 137 9.87 -24.53 6.09
N TYR A 138 9.14 -23.45 5.87
CA TYR A 138 8.31 -23.24 4.67
C TYR A 138 8.93 -22.28 3.66
N VAL A 139 9.75 -21.34 4.12
CA VAL A 139 10.26 -20.23 3.31
C VAL A 139 11.72 -20.44 2.90
N PHE A 140 12.55 -21.03 3.79
CA PHE A 140 13.97 -21.18 3.50
C PHE A 140 14.31 -22.30 2.56
N THR A 141 15.21 -22.03 1.63
CA THR A 141 15.91 -23.03 0.85
C THR A 141 16.80 -23.90 1.74
N ALA A 142 17.26 -25.04 1.22
CA ALA A 142 18.17 -25.94 1.94
C ALA A 142 19.50 -25.25 2.34
N LEU A 143 19.98 -24.29 1.53
CA LEU A 143 21.19 -23.50 1.81
C LEU A 143 20.98 -22.50 2.93
N GLU A 144 19.89 -21.75 2.90
CA GLU A 144 19.54 -20.75 3.93
C GLU A 144 19.31 -21.42 5.30
N ARG A 145 18.69 -22.60 5.31
CA ARG A 145 18.56 -23.38 6.58
C ARG A 145 19.92 -23.79 7.16
N LYS A 146 20.92 -24.09 6.32
CA LYS A 146 22.28 -24.40 6.78
C LYS A 146 23.02 -23.16 7.27
N ALA A 147 22.70 -21.97 6.77
CA ALA A 147 23.30 -20.69 7.17
C ALA A 147 22.93 -20.25 8.60
N LYS A 148 22.00 -20.96 9.28
CA LYS A 148 21.58 -20.70 10.68
C LYS A 148 21.16 -19.24 10.91
N ILE A 149 20.28 -18.73 10.06
CA ILE A 149 19.67 -17.41 10.24
C ILE A 149 19.02 -17.35 11.63
N LYS A 150 19.47 -16.43 12.47
CA LYS A 150 19.08 -16.36 13.89
C LYS A 150 18.21 -15.15 14.21
N THR A 151 18.23 -14.13 13.38
CA THR A 151 17.53 -12.86 13.64
C THR A 151 16.74 -12.42 12.41
N THR A 152 15.74 -11.55 12.62
CA THR A 152 14.97 -10.93 11.54
C THR A 152 15.80 -9.99 10.66
N THR A 153 16.97 -9.59 11.13
CA THR A 153 17.94 -8.74 10.41
C THR A 153 18.83 -9.53 9.45
N ASP A 154 18.83 -10.87 9.58
CA ASP A 154 19.60 -11.77 8.69
C ASP A 154 18.82 -12.16 7.43
N PHE A 155 17.62 -11.57 7.24
CA PHE A 155 16.70 -11.79 6.11
C PHE A 155 16.96 -10.82 4.97
#